data_b5cdc72e065857432c5ca4c5aa051a91
#
_entry.id   b5cdc72e065857432c5ca4c5aa051a91
#
_cell.length_a   1.000
_cell.length_b   1.000
_cell.length_c   1.000
_cell.angle_alpha   90.00
_cell.angle_beta   90.00
_cell.angle_gamma   90.00
#
_symmetry.space_group_name_H-M   'P 1'
#
loop_
_entity.id
_entity.type
_entity.pdbx_description
1 polymer ?
#
loop_
_entity_poly.entity_id
_entity_poly.type
_entity_poly.pdbx_seq_one_letter_code
_entity_poly.pdbx_strand_id
1 'polypeptide(L)'
;IEGFRPGVMERLGLGPDLCLARNPRLVYGRMTGWGQEGPMAQAAGHDINYIALGGALAHIGRVGEAPLPPLHLVGDFGGGGMFLAFGVVCALLEAQRSGNGQVVDTAMIDGTAVLMSMFWAFRTIGMFEPSPRSSSRAAAPWSSRPLSSLVDSAGHRVSATSIEIATAAASTK
;
A
#
# COMPACT_ATOMS: atom_id res chain seq x y z
N ILE A 1 14.55 3.05 -12.30
CA ILE A 1 13.42 3.10 -11.35
C ILE A 1 12.18 3.57 -12.10
N GLU A 2 11.06 2.94 -11.85
CA GLU A 2 9.77 3.32 -12.42
C GLU A 2 8.64 3.21 -11.38
N GLY A 3 7.49 3.85 -11.63
CA GLY A 3 6.33 3.85 -10.75
C GLY A 3 5.01 3.85 -11.55
N PHE A 4 5.01 3.23 -12.72
CA PHE A 4 3.79 3.07 -13.52
C PHE A 4 2.95 1.89 -13.04
N ARG A 5 1.73 1.81 -13.53
CA ARG A 5 0.88 0.63 -13.31
C ARG A 5 1.47 -0.60 -13.99
N PRO A 6 1.21 -1.80 -13.45
CA PRO A 6 1.71 -3.05 -14.02
C PRO A 6 1.46 -3.16 -15.54
N GLY A 7 2.46 -3.60 -16.27
CA GLY A 7 2.41 -3.79 -17.73
C GLY A 7 2.62 -2.52 -18.57
N VAL A 8 2.75 -1.33 -17.96
CA VAL A 8 2.99 -0.10 -18.75
C VAL A 8 4.39 -0.10 -19.33
N MET A 9 5.41 -0.39 -18.53
CA MET A 9 6.80 -0.39 -18.99
C MET A 9 7.05 -1.51 -20.00
N GLU A 10 6.41 -2.65 -19.85
CA GLU A 10 6.44 -3.75 -20.81
C GLU A 10 5.88 -3.31 -22.18
N ARG A 11 4.73 -2.63 -22.21
CA ARG A 11 4.15 -2.08 -23.46
C ARG A 11 5.01 -1.00 -24.13
N LEU A 12 5.78 -0.26 -23.33
CA LEU A 12 6.73 0.73 -23.84
C LEU A 12 8.05 0.13 -24.33
N GLY A 13 8.24 -1.19 -24.22
CA GLY A 13 9.50 -1.84 -24.57
C GLY A 13 10.63 -1.59 -23.58
N LEU A 14 10.29 -1.21 -22.35
CA LEU A 14 11.21 -0.88 -21.25
C LEU A 14 10.94 -1.75 -20.01
N GLY A 15 10.26 -2.88 -20.19
CA GLY A 15 10.03 -3.85 -19.11
C GLY A 15 11.32 -4.50 -18.61
N PRO A 16 11.30 -5.10 -17.42
CA PRO A 16 12.49 -5.62 -16.75
C PRO A 16 13.20 -6.68 -17.58
N ASP A 17 12.47 -7.58 -18.23
CA ASP A 17 13.07 -8.69 -19.01
C ASP A 17 13.94 -8.16 -20.17
N LEU A 18 13.41 -7.20 -20.92
CA LEU A 18 14.16 -6.60 -22.04
C LEU A 18 15.36 -5.78 -21.54
N CYS A 19 15.19 -5.05 -20.45
CA CYS A 19 16.25 -4.24 -19.87
C CYS A 19 17.37 -5.12 -19.31
N LEU A 20 17.05 -6.20 -18.60
CA LEU A 20 18.01 -7.15 -18.05
C LEU A 20 18.71 -7.97 -19.15
N ALA A 21 17.99 -8.35 -20.20
CA ALA A 21 18.61 -9.00 -21.35
C ALA A 21 19.68 -8.13 -22.03
N ARG A 22 19.45 -6.80 -22.07
CA ARG A 22 20.43 -5.83 -22.61
C ARG A 22 21.57 -5.53 -21.66
N ASN A 23 21.28 -5.47 -20.37
CA ASN A 23 22.29 -5.27 -19.33
C ASN A 23 22.02 -6.20 -18.14
N PRO A 24 22.65 -7.37 -18.10
CA PRO A 24 22.45 -8.33 -17.02
C PRO A 24 22.83 -7.84 -15.62
N ARG A 25 23.55 -6.72 -15.52
CA ARG A 25 23.94 -6.10 -14.24
C ARG A 25 22.96 -5.01 -13.78
N LEU A 26 21.92 -4.74 -14.56
CA LEU A 26 20.96 -3.72 -14.23
C LEU A 26 20.18 -4.09 -12.95
N VAL A 27 19.99 -3.14 -12.06
CA VAL A 27 19.00 -3.21 -10.99
C VAL A 27 17.77 -2.42 -11.44
N TYR A 28 16.67 -3.14 -11.60
CA TYR A 28 15.40 -2.59 -12.07
C TYR A 28 14.44 -2.41 -10.88
N GLY A 29 14.31 -1.17 -10.39
CA GLY A 29 13.39 -0.84 -9.30
C GLY A 29 12.02 -0.45 -9.82
N ARG A 30 10.96 -1.07 -9.32
CA ARG A 30 9.58 -0.67 -9.61
C ARG A 30 8.74 -0.58 -8.35
N MET A 31 7.89 0.44 -8.30
CA MET A 31 7.03 0.70 -7.15
C MET A 31 5.57 0.85 -7.60
N THR A 32 4.70 0.14 -6.92
CA THR A 32 3.26 0.22 -7.13
C THR A 32 2.52 0.44 -5.82
N GLY A 33 1.25 0.78 -5.90
CA GLY A 33 0.39 0.84 -4.71
C GLY A 33 0.03 -0.54 -4.18
N TRP A 34 -0.32 -1.47 -5.10
CA TRP A 34 -0.99 -2.72 -4.79
C TRP A 34 -0.22 -3.98 -5.17
N GLY A 35 0.98 -3.84 -5.73
CA GLY A 35 1.74 -4.96 -6.31
C GLY A 35 1.48 -5.13 -7.81
N GLN A 36 2.21 -6.08 -8.40
CA GLN A 36 2.12 -6.37 -9.83
C GLN A 36 0.91 -7.25 -10.18
N GLU A 37 0.41 -7.99 -9.22
CA GLU A 37 -0.65 -8.99 -9.40
C GLU A 37 -1.79 -8.76 -8.41
N GLY A 38 -2.90 -9.46 -8.64
CA GLY A 38 -4.06 -9.40 -7.77
C GLY A 38 -5.15 -8.44 -8.25
N PRO A 39 -6.31 -8.45 -7.58
CA PRO A 39 -7.50 -7.74 -8.04
C PRO A 39 -7.35 -6.22 -8.03
N MET A 40 -6.45 -5.68 -7.23
CA MET A 40 -6.21 -4.25 -7.09
C MET A 40 -5.04 -3.74 -7.95
N ALA A 41 -4.26 -4.62 -8.60
CA ALA A 41 -3.02 -4.24 -9.30
C ALA A 41 -3.20 -3.09 -10.31
N GLN A 42 -4.35 -3.03 -10.99
CA GLN A 42 -4.68 -1.98 -11.96
C GLN A 42 -5.50 -0.82 -11.35
N ALA A 43 -5.87 -0.92 -10.07
CA ALA A 43 -6.66 0.13 -9.44
C ALA A 43 -5.80 1.36 -9.09
N ALA A 44 -6.43 2.53 -9.11
CA ALA A 44 -5.83 3.72 -8.54
C ALA A 44 -5.80 3.61 -7.00
N GLY A 45 -4.78 4.19 -6.39
CA GLY A 45 -4.66 4.26 -4.95
C GLY A 45 -3.71 5.37 -4.55
N HIS A 46 -3.84 5.79 -3.31
CA HIS A 46 -3.00 6.79 -2.65
C HIS A 46 -2.65 6.30 -1.25
N ASP A 47 -1.70 6.95 -0.59
CA ASP A 47 -1.23 6.63 0.76
C ASP A 47 -2.35 6.20 1.70
N ILE A 48 -3.41 7.01 1.80
CA ILE A 48 -4.54 6.76 2.69
C ILE A 48 -5.22 5.41 2.43
N ASN A 49 -5.27 4.94 1.18
CA ASN A 49 -5.86 3.65 0.85
C ASN A 49 -4.96 2.51 1.34
N TYR A 50 -3.64 2.62 1.14
CA TYR A 50 -2.67 1.62 1.56
C TYR A 50 -2.60 1.51 3.07
N ILE A 51 -2.52 2.64 3.78
CA ILE A 51 -2.48 2.65 5.25
C ILE A 51 -3.81 2.25 5.88
N ALA A 52 -4.95 2.48 5.21
CA ALA A 52 -6.25 2.03 5.68
C ALA A 52 -6.36 0.50 5.62
N LEU A 53 -6.03 -0.10 4.48
CA LEU A 53 -6.08 -1.56 4.29
C LEU A 53 -4.97 -2.28 5.05
N GLY A 54 -3.76 -1.71 5.12
CA GLY A 54 -2.65 -2.20 5.95
C GLY A 54 -2.88 -2.04 7.45
N GLY A 55 -3.96 -1.34 7.84
CA GLY A 55 -4.40 -1.19 9.24
C GLY A 55 -3.72 -0.04 10.00
N ALA A 56 -2.70 0.60 9.47
CA ALA A 56 -1.98 1.69 10.15
C ALA A 56 -2.88 2.87 10.47
N LEU A 57 -3.74 3.29 9.53
CA LEU A 57 -4.62 4.44 9.70
C LEU A 57 -5.53 4.30 10.92
N ALA A 58 -5.98 3.09 11.23
CA ALA A 58 -6.86 2.83 12.37
C ALA A 58 -6.23 3.20 13.72
N HIS A 59 -4.90 3.24 13.79
CA HIS A 59 -4.13 3.47 15.00
C HIS A 59 -3.52 4.87 15.09
N ILE A 60 -3.74 5.70 14.07
CA ILE A 60 -3.21 7.07 14.04
C ILE A 60 -4.35 8.04 14.31
N GLY A 61 -4.30 8.74 15.45
CA GLY A 61 -5.32 9.69 15.88
C GLY A 61 -5.57 9.64 17.38
N ARG A 62 -6.58 10.39 17.83
CA ARG A 62 -7.01 10.43 19.24
C ARG A 62 -8.16 9.47 19.46
N VAL A 63 -8.25 8.96 20.69
CA VAL A 63 -9.38 8.11 21.10
C VAL A 63 -10.70 8.87 20.94
N GLY A 64 -11.67 8.24 20.29
CA GLY A 64 -13.01 8.83 20.06
C GLY A 64 -13.09 9.80 18.87
N GLU A 65 -11.98 10.09 18.20
CA GLU A 65 -11.96 10.94 17.01
C GLU A 65 -11.75 10.10 15.71
N ALA A 66 -11.99 10.73 14.56
CA ALA A 66 -11.66 10.12 13.28
C ALA A 66 -10.13 9.98 13.14
N PRO A 67 -9.63 8.93 12.46
CA PRO A 67 -8.21 8.79 12.18
C PRO A 67 -7.67 9.99 11.41
N LEU A 68 -6.44 10.37 11.72
CA LEU A 68 -5.73 11.45 11.05
C LEU A 68 -4.68 10.83 10.11
N PRO A 69 -4.80 11.00 8.78
CA PRO A 69 -3.77 10.58 7.85
C PRO A 69 -2.46 11.34 8.14
N PRO A 70 -1.34 10.64 8.32
CA PRO A 70 -0.04 11.27 8.62
C PRO A 70 0.64 11.77 7.33
N LEU A 71 -0.06 12.57 6.53
CA LEU A 71 0.38 12.97 5.18
C LEU A 71 0.61 11.70 4.32
N HIS A 72 1.68 11.67 3.52
CA HIS A 72 2.09 10.51 2.72
C HIS A 72 3.26 9.73 3.35
N LEU A 73 3.46 9.89 4.67
CA LEU A 73 4.69 9.41 5.32
C LEU A 73 4.73 7.90 5.52
N VAL A 74 3.59 7.25 5.72
CA VAL A 74 3.55 5.82 6.10
C VAL A 74 3.41 4.92 4.87
N GLY A 75 2.45 5.18 3.98
CA GLY A 75 2.23 4.37 2.79
C GLY A 75 3.24 4.65 1.69
N ASP A 76 3.22 5.89 1.17
CA ASP A 76 4.02 6.24 -0.01
C ASP A 76 5.51 6.28 0.29
N PHE A 77 5.93 7.00 1.34
CA PHE A 77 7.34 7.16 1.65
C PHE A 77 7.89 6.03 2.51
N GLY A 78 7.26 5.70 3.63
CA GLY A 78 7.73 4.66 4.54
C GLY A 78 7.60 3.27 3.92
N GLY A 79 6.39 2.87 3.53
CA GLY A 79 6.10 1.57 2.96
C GLY A 79 6.57 1.40 1.52
N GLY A 80 6.57 2.46 0.72
CA GLY A 80 7.02 2.44 -0.68
C GLY A 80 8.45 2.88 -0.85
N GLY A 81 8.69 4.19 -0.78
CA GLY A 81 9.95 4.81 -1.18
C GLY A 81 11.18 4.29 -0.43
N MET A 82 11.10 4.15 0.89
CA MET A 82 12.23 3.68 1.71
C MET A 82 12.52 2.20 1.49
N PHE A 83 11.49 1.36 1.33
CA PHE A 83 11.71 -0.06 1.01
C PHE A 83 12.30 -0.24 -0.38
N LEU A 84 11.84 0.53 -1.38
CA LEU A 84 12.44 0.51 -2.70
C LEU A 84 13.90 0.97 -2.66
N ALA A 85 14.20 2.07 -1.99
CA ALA A 85 15.57 2.58 -1.88
C ALA A 85 16.50 1.57 -1.20
N PHE A 86 16.06 0.96 -0.10
CA PHE A 86 16.82 -0.08 0.59
C PHE A 86 17.04 -1.31 -0.31
N GLY A 87 15.97 -1.80 -0.95
CA GLY A 87 16.06 -2.95 -1.86
C GLY A 87 17.00 -2.69 -3.04
N VAL A 88 16.93 -1.50 -3.63
CA VAL A 88 17.85 -1.10 -4.74
C VAL A 88 19.29 -1.07 -4.27
N VAL A 89 19.59 -0.53 -3.08
CA VAL A 89 20.96 -0.53 -2.54
C VAL A 89 21.47 -1.96 -2.30
N CYS A 90 20.64 -2.82 -1.71
CA CYS A 90 21.00 -4.23 -1.52
C CYS A 90 21.26 -4.94 -2.87
N ALA A 91 20.39 -4.72 -3.86
CA ALA A 91 20.53 -5.31 -5.18
C ALA A 91 21.79 -4.79 -5.94
N LEU A 92 22.13 -3.51 -5.75
CA LEU A 92 23.36 -2.95 -6.31
C LEU A 92 24.63 -3.57 -5.69
N LEU A 93 24.62 -3.78 -4.37
CA LEU A 93 25.73 -4.48 -3.68
C LEU A 93 25.87 -5.92 -4.17
N GLU A 94 24.75 -6.62 -4.36
CA GLU A 94 24.77 -7.97 -4.91
C GLU A 94 25.25 -7.98 -6.36
N ALA A 95 24.78 -7.06 -7.19
CA ALA A 95 25.24 -6.95 -8.59
C ALA A 95 26.73 -6.62 -8.71
N GLN A 96 27.32 -5.92 -7.74
CA GLN A 96 28.77 -5.71 -7.68
C GLN A 96 29.54 -7.00 -7.38
N ARG A 97 28.98 -7.89 -6.56
CA ARG A 97 29.60 -9.16 -6.14
C ARG A 97 29.42 -10.28 -7.15
N SER A 98 28.18 -10.47 -7.61
CA SER A 98 27.81 -11.58 -8.49
C SER A 98 27.93 -11.27 -9.99
N GLY A 99 27.91 -9.99 -10.35
CA GLY A 99 27.78 -9.56 -11.74
C GLY A 99 26.35 -9.58 -12.28
N ASN A 100 25.36 -9.97 -11.47
CA ASN A 100 23.98 -10.12 -11.87
C ASN A 100 23.10 -9.06 -11.20
N GLY A 101 22.38 -8.32 -12.02
CA GLY A 101 21.31 -7.44 -11.57
C GLY A 101 20.02 -8.21 -11.27
N GLN A 102 19.01 -7.48 -10.83
CA GLN A 102 17.71 -8.07 -10.50
C GLN A 102 16.60 -7.04 -10.50
N VAL A 103 15.38 -7.52 -10.47
CA VAL A 103 14.19 -6.69 -10.25
C VAL A 103 13.98 -6.51 -8.74
N VAL A 104 13.76 -5.27 -8.34
CA VAL A 104 13.28 -4.91 -6.99
C VAL A 104 11.85 -4.41 -7.15
N ASP A 105 10.90 -5.20 -6.68
CA ASP A 105 9.48 -4.89 -6.75
C ASP A 105 8.96 -4.53 -5.36
N THR A 106 8.37 -3.35 -5.23
CA THR A 106 7.87 -2.82 -3.96
C THR A 106 6.43 -2.37 -4.13
N ALA A 107 5.55 -2.90 -3.28
CA ALA A 107 4.18 -2.41 -3.16
C ALA A 107 4.03 -1.60 -1.87
N MET A 108 3.40 -0.43 -1.96
CA MET A 108 3.18 0.45 -0.79
C MET A 108 2.33 -0.23 0.28
N ILE A 109 1.35 -1.05 -0.12
CA ILE A 109 0.52 -1.83 0.80
C ILE A 109 1.35 -2.86 1.57
N ASP A 110 2.27 -3.56 0.91
CA ASP A 110 3.11 -4.60 1.52
C ASP A 110 4.10 -3.98 2.51
N GLY A 111 4.76 -2.88 2.11
CA GLY A 111 5.63 -2.14 3.00
C GLY A 111 4.89 -1.57 4.21
N THR A 112 3.66 -1.09 4.03
CA THR A 112 2.80 -0.68 5.17
C THR A 112 2.52 -1.87 6.10
N ALA A 113 2.24 -3.05 5.56
CA ALA A 113 2.02 -4.26 6.35
C ALA A 113 3.27 -4.67 7.14
N VAL A 114 4.45 -4.54 6.53
CA VAL A 114 5.74 -4.78 7.23
C VAL A 114 5.94 -3.78 8.36
N LEU A 115 5.68 -2.48 8.15
CA LEU A 115 5.76 -1.47 9.21
C LEU A 115 4.78 -1.75 10.37
N MET A 116 3.66 -2.39 10.09
CA MET A 116 2.66 -2.79 11.10
C MET A 116 2.93 -4.15 11.75
N SER A 117 3.95 -4.88 11.34
CA SER A 117 4.19 -6.27 11.76
C SER A 117 4.29 -6.44 13.28
N MET A 118 4.96 -5.53 13.98
CA MET A 118 5.06 -5.55 15.45
C MET A 118 3.67 -5.41 16.11
N PHE A 119 2.83 -4.52 15.61
CA PHE A 119 1.49 -4.29 16.15
C PHE A 119 0.58 -5.49 15.92
N TRP A 120 0.69 -6.13 14.77
CA TRP A 120 -0.03 -7.38 14.48
C TRP A 120 0.44 -8.51 15.38
N ALA A 121 1.75 -8.65 15.62
CA ALA A 121 2.28 -9.63 16.55
C ALA A 121 1.75 -9.38 17.98
N PHE A 122 1.77 -8.15 18.46
CA PHE A 122 1.22 -7.80 19.78
C PHE A 122 -0.27 -8.08 19.90
N ARG A 123 -1.04 -7.87 18.82
CA ARG A 123 -2.45 -8.19 18.80
C ARG A 123 -2.70 -9.71 18.95
N THR A 124 -1.91 -10.55 18.29
CA THR A 124 -2.09 -12.01 18.38
C THR A 124 -1.88 -12.57 19.79
N ILE A 125 -1.08 -11.88 20.61
CA ILE A 125 -0.81 -12.27 22.01
C ILE A 125 -1.60 -11.44 23.03
N GLY A 126 -2.58 -10.66 22.58
CA GLY A 126 -3.45 -9.86 23.45
C GLY A 126 -2.79 -8.63 24.11
N MET A 127 -1.60 -8.23 23.66
CA MET A 127 -0.88 -7.05 24.19
C MET A 127 -1.26 -5.75 23.47
N PHE A 128 -2.00 -5.83 22.39
CA PHE A 128 -2.42 -4.67 21.61
C PHE A 128 -3.85 -4.86 21.14
N GLU A 129 -4.74 -4.03 21.65
CA GLU A 129 -6.11 -3.94 21.16
C GLU A 129 -6.31 -2.61 20.45
N PRO A 130 -6.97 -2.61 19.29
CA PRO A 130 -7.41 -1.36 18.68
C PRO A 130 -8.23 -0.60 19.70
N SER A 131 -7.89 0.68 19.95
CA SER A 131 -8.71 1.51 20.84
C SER A 131 -10.17 1.45 20.38
N PRO A 132 -11.13 1.07 21.26
CA PRO A 132 -12.52 1.05 20.88
C PRO A 132 -12.89 2.48 20.47
N ARG A 133 -13.14 2.69 19.21
CA ARG A 133 -13.80 3.91 18.76
C ARG A 133 -15.14 3.91 19.42
N SER A 134 -15.44 4.98 20.20
CA SER A 134 -16.65 5.04 20.99
C SER A 134 -17.83 4.59 20.13
N SER A 135 -18.49 3.52 20.54
CA SER A 135 -19.70 2.98 19.91
C SER A 135 -20.88 3.96 19.92
N SER A 136 -20.72 5.12 20.56
CA SER A 136 -21.74 6.17 20.68
C SER A 136 -21.98 6.99 19.41
N ARG A 137 -21.15 6.85 18.39
CA ARG A 137 -21.45 7.20 17.00
C ARG A 137 -21.08 5.99 16.15
N ALA A 138 -21.86 4.92 16.27
CA ALA A 138 -21.93 3.92 15.24
C ALA A 138 -22.22 4.69 13.95
N ALA A 139 -21.18 4.96 13.17
CA ALA A 139 -21.36 5.44 11.81
C ALA A 139 -22.32 4.42 11.19
N ALA A 140 -23.46 4.89 10.70
CA ALA A 140 -24.39 4.03 9.98
C ALA A 140 -23.60 3.16 9.03
N PRO A 141 -23.93 1.85 8.92
CA PRO A 141 -23.21 0.94 8.03
C PRO A 141 -23.02 1.63 6.68
N TRP A 142 -21.85 1.49 6.08
CA TRP A 142 -21.54 2.10 4.78
C TRP A 142 -22.64 1.85 3.74
N SER A 143 -23.33 0.71 3.85
CA SER A 143 -24.49 0.34 3.04
C SER A 143 -25.70 1.28 3.15
N SER A 144 -25.77 2.10 4.20
CA SER A 144 -26.89 3.05 4.41
C SER A 144 -26.53 4.51 4.04
N ARG A 145 -25.32 4.79 3.57
CA ARG A 145 -24.94 6.14 3.13
C ARG A 145 -25.32 6.36 1.67
N PRO A 146 -26.02 7.44 1.34
CA PRO A 146 -26.30 7.75 -0.06
C PRO A 146 -25.00 7.98 -0.84
N LEU A 147 -24.93 7.45 -2.04
CA LEU A 147 -23.76 7.57 -2.93
C LEU A 147 -23.29 9.02 -3.18
N SER A 148 -24.18 9.99 -2.97
CA SER A 148 -23.89 11.42 -3.07
C SER A 148 -22.95 11.94 -1.97
N SER A 149 -22.78 11.19 -0.85
CA SER A 149 -21.89 11.58 0.25
C SER A 149 -20.47 11.04 0.13
N LEU A 150 -20.15 10.32 -0.96
CA LEU A 150 -18.86 9.68 -1.24
C LEU A 150 -18.01 10.49 -2.24
N VAL A 151 -18.07 11.80 -2.10
CA VAL A 151 -17.28 12.72 -2.91
C VAL A 151 -16.15 13.23 -2.01
N ASP A 152 -14.91 13.14 -2.46
CA ASP A 152 -13.77 13.77 -1.76
C ASP A 152 -13.88 15.30 -1.83
N SER A 153 -13.03 15.99 -1.08
CA SER A 153 -12.98 17.46 -1.05
C SER A 153 -12.62 18.10 -2.41
N ALA A 154 -12.24 17.28 -3.40
CA ALA A 154 -11.96 17.69 -4.78
C ALA A 154 -13.08 17.31 -5.77
N GLY A 155 -14.19 16.74 -5.30
CA GLY A 155 -15.33 16.38 -6.15
C GLY A 155 -15.20 15.04 -6.89
N HIS A 156 -14.21 14.22 -6.59
CA HIS A 156 -14.03 12.92 -7.23
C HIS A 156 -14.81 11.82 -6.48
N ARG A 157 -15.54 10.99 -7.21
CA ARG A 157 -16.22 9.83 -6.66
C ARG A 157 -15.21 8.78 -6.21
N VAL A 158 -15.27 8.37 -4.95
CA VAL A 158 -14.56 7.19 -4.46
C VAL A 158 -15.21 5.96 -5.12
N SER A 159 -14.42 5.13 -5.79
CA SER A 159 -14.96 3.96 -6.52
C SER A 159 -15.58 2.97 -5.54
N ALA A 160 -16.74 2.43 -5.91
CA ALA A 160 -17.48 1.44 -5.11
C ALA A 160 -16.63 0.20 -4.76
N THR A 161 -15.71 -0.19 -5.60
CA THR A 161 -14.80 -1.33 -5.41
C THR A 161 -13.88 -1.16 -4.19
N SER A 162 -13.40 0.06 -3.92
CA SER A 162 -12.56 0.35 -2.73
C SER A 162 -13.36 0.23 -1.42
N ILE A 163 -14.67 0.37 -1.49
CA ILE A 163 -15.58 0.33 -0.33
C ILE A 163 -15.96 -1.12 -0.01
N GLU A 164 -16.21 -1.95 -1.01
CA GLU A 164 -16.59 -3.37 -0.81
C GLU A 164 -15.47 -4.20 -0.21
N ILE A 165 -14.22 -3.95 -0.57
CA ILE A 165 -13.05 -4.64 -0.02
C ILE A 165 -12.83 -4.27 1.45
N ALA A 166 -13.03 -3.01 1.82
CA ALA A 166 -12.94 -2.59 3.22
C ALA A 166 -14.05 -3.22 4.09
N THR A 167 -15.22 -3.49 3.51
CA THR A 167 -16.35 -4.12 4.19
C THR A 167 -16.14 -5.64 4.32
N ALA A 168 -15.60 -6.31 3.32
CA ALA A 168 -15.29 -7.74 3.36
C ALA A 168 -14.19 -8.07 4.38
N ALA A 169 -13.14 -7.25 4.46
CA ALA A 169 -12.08 -7.41 5.46
C ALA A 169 -12.53 -7.18 6.90
N ALA A 170 -13.62 -6.43 7.11
CA ALA A 170 -14.19 -6.19 8.43
C ALA A 170 -15.22 -7.25 8.87
N SER A 171 -15.71 -8.08 7.93
CA SER A 171 -16.78 -9.07 8.16
C SER A 171 -16.28 -10.50 8.36
N THR A 172 -15.00 -10.79 8.17
CA THR A 172 -14.40 -12.10 8.48
C THR A 172 -13.93 -12.08 9.93
N LYS A 173 -14.84 -12.47 10.80
CA LYS A 173 -14.56 -12.95 12.15
C LYS A 173 -14.48 -14.46 12.15
#